data_437c5bd7a945301c6ab68bca7e13e11b
#
_entry.id   437c5bd7a945301c6ab68bca7e13e11b
#
_cell.length_a   1.000
_cell.length_b   1.000
_cell.length_c   1.000
_cell.angle_alpha   90.00
_cell.angle_beta   90.00
_cell.angle_gamma   90.00
#
_symmetry.space_group_name_H-M   'P 1'
#
loop_
_entity.id
_entity.type
_entity.pdbx_description
1 polymer ?
#
loop_
_entity_poly.entity_id
_entity_poly.type
_entity_poly.pdbx_seq_one_letter_code
_entity_poly.pdbx_strand_id
1 'polypeptide(L)'
;WTFVDTRTVLKEKGYEPAIHDFSMMDLSTGDDITQDVLTDMGYTFLLVAHRIEEADDSNIDLINEIYDYSVEHGYKFYCLTSSPEEQIELWKDKTGAEYPFCQMDDITLKTMVRSNPGLMLIKNGTILNKWSDEDIPDEYVLTDKLENIPLGQQKMESDVHTVGYVFLWFIIPLLLVLGVDVLVVRRRERKSVKRKRQEDALKATEVQELTDSAQKPTDNAPMSVDNSNGVKP
;
A
#
# COMPACT_ATOMS: atom_id res chain seq x y z
N TRP A 1 -14.99 20.19 -51.82
CA TRP A 1 -13.75 20.24 -51.03
C TRP A 1 -13.05 18.90 -51.22
N THR A 2 -11.82 18.89 -51.72
CA THR A 2 -10.94 17.73 -51.80
C THR A 2 -9.85 17.92 -50.80
N PHE A 3 -9.61 16.91 -49.95
CA PHE A 3 -8.47 16.85 -49.02
C PHE A 3 -7.19 16.76 -49.88
N VAL A 4 -6.26 17.69 -49.65
CA VAL A 4 -5.04 17.79 -50.48
C VAL A 4 -3.85 17.15 -49.79
N ASP A 5 -3.58 17.49 -48.53
CA ASP A 5 -2.48 16.93 -47.77
C ASP A 5 -2.55 17.37 -46.28
N THR A 6 -1.95 16.59 -45.38
CA THR A 6 -1.75 16.95 -43.97
C THR A 6 -0.26 16.93 -43.67
N ARG A 7 0.31 18.05 -43.29
CA ARG A 7 1.70 18.13 -42.83
C ARG A 7 1.74 18.29 -41.30
N THR A 8 2.24 17.28 -40.63
CA THR A 8 2.48 17.36 -39.19
C THR A 8 3.81 18.06 -38.94
N VAL A 9 3.80 19.14 -38.15
CA VAL A 9 5.00 19.84 -37.71
C VAL A 9 5.16 19.58 -36.21
N LEU A 10 6.22 18.86 -35.86
CA LEU A 10 6.59 18.63 -34.46
C LEU A 10 7.09 19.96 -33.87
N LYS A 11 6.39 20.51 -32.88
CA LYS A 11 6.78 21.78 -32.23
C LYS A 11 7.77 21.59 -31.10
N GLU A 12 7.63 20.48 -30.39
CA GLU A 12 8.53 20.10 -29.28
C GLU A 12 8.76 18.60 -29.34
N LYS A 13 9.98 18.17 -29.06
CA LYS A 13 10.33 16.76 -28.91
C LYS A 13 9.74 16.30 -27.59
N GLY A 14 8.84 15.32 -27.64
CA GLY A 14 8.27 14.71 -26.43
C GLY A 14 9.33 13.95 -25.61
N TYR A 15 8.93 13.42 -24.47
CA TYR A 15 9.77 12.53 -23.70
C TYR A 15 10.12 11.29 -24.55
N GLU A 16 11.41 11.06 -24.74
CA GLU A 16 11.91 9.81 -25.33
C GLU A 16 12.18 8.83 -24.18
N PRO A 17 11.45 7.71 -24.10
CA PRO A 17 11.76 6.69 -23.11
C PRO A 17 13.17 6.12 -23.36
N ALA A 18 13.83 5.69 -22.27
CA ALA A 18 15.17 5.08 -22.37
C ALA A 18 15.13 3.74 -23.15
N ILE A 19 13.97 3.11 -23.22
CA ILE A 19 13.71 1.88 -24.00
C ILE A 19 12.86 2.29 -25.19
N HIS A 20 13.45 2.23 -26.39
CA HIS A 20 12.79 2.59 -27.63
C HIS A 20 12.10 1.40 -28.31
N ASP A 21 12.71 0.21 -28.20
CA ASP A 21 12.29 -0.98 -28.90
C ASP A 21 12.31 -2.16 -27.94
N PHE A 22 11.12 -2.62 -27.51
CA PHE A 22 10.97 -3.89 -26.83
C PHE A 22 10.80 -4.95 -27.90
N SER A 23 11.89 -5.67 -28.22
CA SER A 23 11.92 -6.67 -29.27
C SER A 23 12.60 -7.93 -28.77
N MET A 24 11.94 -9.08 -28.99
CA MET A 24 12.42 -10.43 -28.65
C MET A 24 12.72 -11.17 -29.95
N MET A 25 13.98 -11.22 -30.35
CA MET A 25 14.42 -11.90 -31.57
C MET A 25 14.79 -13.33 -31.25
N ASP A 26 14.05 -14.29 -31.76
CA ASP A 26 14.37 -15.72 -31.66
C ASP A 26 15.67 -16.01 -32.42
N LEU A 27 16.67 -16.52 -31.73
CA LEU A 27 17.99 -16.81 -32.34
C LEU A 27 17.97 -18.01 -33.30
N SER A 28 16.99 -18.89 -33.17
CA SER A 28 16.87 -20.07 -34.04
C SER A 28 16.25 -19.77 -35.40
N THR A 29 15.26 -18.87 -35.42
CA THR A 29 14.52 -18.50 -36.65
C THR A 29 14.92 -17.12 -37.19
N GLY A 30 15.43 -16.23 -36.36
CA GLY A 30 15.71 -14.84 -36.66
C GLY A 30 14.45 -13.95 -36.69
N ASP A 31 13.32 -14.43 -36.22
CA ASP A 31 12.04 -13.73 -36.24
C ASP A 31 11.83 -12.93 -34.94
N ASP A 32 11.12 -11.81 -35.02
CA ASP A 32 10.62 -11.08 -33.86
C ASP A 32 9.34 -11.74 -33.32
N ILE A 33 9.46 -12.42 -32.20
CA ILE A 33 8.37 -13.15 -31.54
C ILE A 33 7.66 -12.32 -30.47
N THR A 34 7.97 -11.04 -30.34
CA THR A 34 7.45 -10.18 -29.27
C THR A 34 5.93 -10.21 -29.18
N GLN A 35 5.25 -10.00 -30.29
CA GLN A 35 3.79 -9.97 -30.31
C GLN A 35 3.18 -11.34 -30.01
N ASP A 36 3.78 -12.41 -30.52
CA ASP A 36 3.33 -13.78 -30.30
C ASP A 36 3.43 -14.19 -28.83
N VAL A 37 4.43 -13.68 -28.12
CA VAL A 37 4.61 -13.92 -26.67
C VAL A 37 3.66 -13.03 -25.84
N LEU A 38 3.55 -11.76 -26.18
CA LEU A 38 2.73 -10.81 -25.39
C LEU A 38 1.22 -11.02 -25.57
N THR A 39 0.78 -11.52 -26.71
CA THR A 39 -0.64 -11.79 -26.96
C THR A 39 -1.06 -13.25 -26.71
N ASP A 40 -0.12 -14.09 -26.29
CA ASP A 40 -0.42 -15.48 -26.00
C ASP A 40 -1.36 -15.62 -24.79
N MET A 41 -2.47 -16.30 -24.99
CA MET A 41 -3.45 -16.61 -23.95
C MET A 41 -2.98 -17.74 -23.00
N GLY A 42 -1.92 -18.45 -23.38
CA GLY A 42 -1.25 -19.46 -22.58
C GLY A 42 -0.27 -18.84 -21.57
N TYR A 43 0.41 -19.70 -20.85
CA TYR A 43 1.49 -19.30 -19.95
C TYR A 43 2.83 -19.33 -20.68
N THR A 44 3.66 -18.33 -20.42
CA THR A 44 5.01 -18.25 -20.93
C THR A 44 5.97 -17.96 -19.79
N PHE A 45 6.97 -18.80 -19.62
CA PHE A 45 8.12 -18.54 -18.76
C PHE A 45 9.19 -17.77 -19.53
N LEU A 46 9.71 -16.73 -18.92
CA LEU A 46 10.81 -15.93 -19.43
C LEU A 46 11.96 -15.98 -18.44
N LEU A 47 13.02 -16.72 -18.78
CA LEU A 47 14.30 -16.68 -18.07
C LEU A 47 15.07 -15.45 -18.57
N VAL A 48 15.32 -14.50 -17.70
CA VAL A 48 16.01 -13.25 -18.03
C VAL A 48 17.45 -13.34 -17.54
N ALA A 49 18.38 -13.54 -18.46
CA ALA A 49 19.81 -13.55 -18.21
C ALA A 49 20.48 -12.46 -19.05
N HIS A 50 20.49 -11.21 -18.51
CA HIS A 50 20.95 -10.05 -19.27
C HIS A 50 22.37 -10.24 -19.83
N ARG A 51 23.25 -10.90 -19.07
CA ARG A 51 24.57 -11.39 -19.51
C ARG A 51 24.74 -12.81 -19.03
N ILE A 52 24.71 -13.75 -19.98
CA ILE A 52 24.72 -15.16 -19.66
C ILE A 52 26.07 -15.61 -19.09
N GLU A 53 27.15 -14.96 -19.52
CA GLU A 53 28.51 -15.19 -19.03
C GLU A 53 28.73 -14.75 -17.58
N GLU A 54 27.87 -13.89 -17.05
CA GLU A 54 27.88 -13.39 -15.68
C GLU A 54 26.71 -13.97 -14.85
N ALA A 55 25.90 -14.86 -15.43
CA ALA A 55 24.75 -15.43 -14.76
C ALA A 55 25.15 -16.45 -13.70
N ASP A 56 24.46 -16.45 -12.57
CA ASP A 56 24.60 -17.44 -11.53
C ASP A 56 23.98 -18.77 -11.99
N ASP A 57 24.73 -19.83 -11.94
CA ASP A 57 24.29 -21.19 -12.32
C ASP A 57 23.99 -22.10 -11.13
N SER A 58 23.99 -21.56 -9.91
CA SER A 58 23.76 -22.33 -8.67
C SER A 58 22.41 -23.05 -8.65
N ASN A 59 21.39 -22.46 -9.27
CA ASN A 59 20.02 -22.98 -9.32
C ASN A 59 19.62 -23.46 -10.73
N ILE A 60 20.60 -23.80 -11.56
CA ILE A 60 20.32 -24.17 -12.95
C ILE A 60 19.47 -25.43 -13.08
N ASP A 61 19.63 -26.39 -12.15
CA ASP A 61 18.85 -27.63 -12.13
C ASP A 61 17.34 -27.29 -11.95
N LEU A 62 16.99 -26.35 -11.07
CA LEU A 62 15.61 -25.91 -10.90
C LEU A 62 15.06 -25.22 -12.16
N ILE A 63 15.90 -24.45 -12.86
CA ILE A 63 15.51 -23.80 -14.12
C ILE A 63 15.23 -24.87 -15.21
N ASN A 64 16.06 -25.87 -15.31
CA ASN A 64 15.87 -26.98 -16.25
C ASN A 64 14.60 -27.78 -15.89
N GLU A 65 14.32 -28.05 -14.62
CA GLU A 65 13.08 -28.69 -14.16
C GLU A 65 11.84 -27.88 -14.55
N ILE A 66 11.88 -26.53 -14.42
CA ILE A 66 10.78 -25.66 -14.85
C ILE A 66 10.63 -25.71 -16.38
N TYR A 67 11.72 -25.80 -17.11
CA TYR A 67 11.66 -25.98 -18.56
C TYR A 67 10.97 -27.30 -18.92
N ASP A 68 11.39 -28.43 -18.32
CA ASP A 68 10.77 -29.74 -18.51
C ASP A 68 9.27 -29.71 -18.16
N TYR A 69 8.91 -29.12 -17.02
CA TYR A 69 7.53 -28.89 -16.63
C TYR A 69 6.76 -28.08 -17.68
N SER A 70 7.38 -27.04 -18.25
CA SER A 70 6.74 -26.22 -19.28
C SER A 70 6.46 -27.03 -20.56
N VAL A 71 7.41 -27.88 -20.97
CA VAL A 71 7.26 -28.77 -22.12
C VAL A 71 6.15 -29.80 -21.88
N GLU A 72 6.12 -30.42 -20.69
CA GLU A 72 5.11 -31.43 -20.34
C GLU A 72 3.68 -30.86 -20.38
N HIS A 73 3.50 -29.60 -19.96
CA HIS A 73 2.20 -28.96 -19.90
C HIS A 73 1.86 -28.10 -21.11
N GLY A 74 2.76 -28.01 -22.10
CA GLY A 74 2.57 -27.25 -23.33
C GLY A 74 2.63 -25.73 -23.11
N TYR A 75 3.36 -25.27 -22.11
CA TYR A 75 3.67 -23.86 -21.89
C TYR A 75 4.91 -23.44 -22.67
N LYS A 76 4.99 -22.17 -23.01
CA LYS A 76 6.18 -21.61 -23.66
C LYS A 76 7.26 -21.28 -22.65
N PHE A 77 8.51 -21.46 -23.07
CA PHE A 77 9.67 -21.06 -22.29
C PHE A 77 10.71 -20.43 -23.21
N TYR A 78 11.26 -19.27 -22.83
CA TYR A 78 12.31 -18.57 -23.56
C TYR A 78 13.36 -18.02 -22.60
N CYS A 79 14.65 -18.12 -23.00
CA CYS A 79 15.72 -17.42 -22.31
C CYS A 79 16.02 -16.12 -23.07
N LEU A 80 15.93 -15.00 -22.39
CA LEU A 80 16.18 -13.66 -22.92
C LEU A 80 17.56 -13.19 -22.51
N THR A 81 18.42 -12.89 -23.48
CA THR A 81 19.80 -12.45 -23.21
C THR A 81 20.26 -11.40 -24.21
N SER A 82 21.25 -10.57 -23.80
CA SER A 82 21.98 -9.68 -24.70
C SER A 82 23.35 -10.24 -25.12
N SER A 83 23.70 -11.43 -24.62
CA SER A 83 24.99 -12.04 -24.88
C SER A 83 25.13 -12.57 -26.31
N PRO A 84 26.36 -12.63 -26.87
CA PRO A 84 26.58 -13.17 -28.19
C PRO A 84 26.42 -14.70 -28.21
N GLU A 85 26.18 -15.25 -29.40
CA GLU A 85 25.91 -16.66 -29.62
C GLU A 85 27.01 -17.60 -29.04
N GLU A 86 28.28 -17.17 -29.10
CA GLU A 86 29.40 -17.93 -28.54
C GLU A 86 29.23 -18.17 -27.03
N GLN A 87 28.75 -17.18 -26.27
CA GLN A 87 28.50 -17.30 -24.83
C GLN A 87 27.29 -18.16 -24.54
N ILE A 88 26.28 -18.10 -25.39
CA ILE A 88 25.10 -18.96 -25.29
C ILE A 88 25.45 -20.45 -25.49
N GLU A 89 26.30 -20.76 -26.47
CA GLU A 89 26.77 -22.14 -26.67
C GLU A 89 27.59 -22.64 -25.48
N LEU A 90 28.49 -21.80 -24.93
CA LEU A 90 29.23 -22.18 -23.71
C LEU A 90 28.31 -22.42 -22.52
N TRP A 91 27.22 -21.62 -22.41
CA TRP A 91 26.23 -21.84 -21.38
C TRP A 91 25.48 -23.14 -21.55
N LYS A 92 25.01 -23.46 -22.75
CA LYS A 92 24.38 -24.76 -23.07
C LYS A 92 25.24 -25.93 -22.72
N ASP A 93 26.52 -25.88 -23.11
CA ASP A 93 27.49 -26.92 -22.82
C ASP A 93 27.73 -27.12 -21.31
N LYS A 94 27.73 -26.02 -20.55
CA LYS A 94 27.95 -26.03 -19.11
C LYS A 94 26.74 -26.51 -18.32
N THR A 95 25.53 -26.08 -18.73
CA THR A 95 24.29 -26.19 -17.93
C THR A 95 23.33 -27.25 -18.44
N GLY A 96 23.54 -27.75 -19.64
CA GLY A 96 22.60 -28.65 -20.31
C GLY A 96 21.30 -27.97 -20.75
N ALA A 97 21.29 -26.64 -20.92
CA ALA A 97 20.11 -25.87 -21.29
C ALA A 97 19.61 -26.24 -22.70
N GLU A 98 18.37 -26.72 -22.79
CA GLU A 98 17.71 -27.09 -24.05
C GLU A 98 16.65 -26.08 -24.49
N TYR A 99 16.35 -25.07 -23.65
CA TYR A 99 15.35 -24.06 -23.95
C TYR A 99 15.78 -23.10 -25.07
N PRO A 100 14.81 -22.50 -25.82
CA PRO A 100 15.11 -21.53 -26.87
C PRO A 100 15.62 -20.20 -26.31
N PHE A 101 16.54 -19.59 -27.03
CA PHE A 101 17.16 -18.31 -26.68
C PHE A 101 16.67 -17.19 -27.59
N CYS A 102 16.39 -16.03 -27.00
CA CYS A 102 16.03 -14.83 -27.71
C CYS A 102 17.00 -13.69 -27.39
N GLN A 103 17.43 -13.00 -28.45
CA GLN A 103 18.24 -11.80 -28.32
C GLN A 103 17.35 -10.60 -27.96
N MET A 104 17.80 -9.84 -26.95
CA MET A 104 17.10 -8.65 -26.49
C MET A 104 18.08 -7.58 -26.00
N ASP A 105 17.64 -6.32 -25.92
CA ASP A 105 18.46 -5.21 -25.44
C ASP A 105 18.81 -5.34 -23.95
N ASP A 106 20.10 -5.15 -23.63
CA ASP A 106 20.66 -5.26 -22.25
C ASP A 106 19.97 -4.32 -21.25
N ILE A 107 19.68 -3.05 -21.66
CA ILE A 107 19.02 -2.09 -20.79
C ILE A 107 17.61 -2.55 -20.45
N THR A 108 16.89 -3.05 -21.45
CA THR A 108 15.55 -3.59 -21.28
C THR A 108 15.55 -4.78 -20.32
N LEU A 109 16.43 -5.75 -20.51
CA LEU A 109 16.57 -6.93 -19.64
C LEU A 109 16.82 -6.55 -18.18
N LYS A 110 17.72 -5.60 -17.93
CA LYS A 110 18.03 -5.09 -16.57
C LYS A 110 16.86 -4.38 -15.91
N THR A 111 15.89 -3.86 -16.68
CA THR A 111 14.66 -3.29 -16.12
C THR A 111 13.61 -4.36 -15.80
N MET A 112 13.66 -5.51 -16.49
CA MET A 112 12.70 -6.61 -16.26
C MET A 112 12.96 -7.32 -14.94
N VAL A 113 14.20 -7.77 -14.69
CA VAL A 113 14.59 -8.45 -13.46
C VAL A 113 15.96 -7.90 -13.00
N ARG A 114 16.19 -7.85 -11.68
CA ARG A 114 17.46 -7.35 -11.13
C ARG A 114 18.52 -8.43 -10.96
N SER A 115 18.10 -9.68 -10.72
CA SER A 115 18.99 -10.83 -10.62
C SER A 115 19.47 -11.27 -12.02
N ASN A 116 20.56 -11.99 -12.06
CA ASN A 116 21.11 -12.57 -13.29
C ASN A 116 21.53 -14.01 -13.02
N PRO A 117 20.69 -15.01 -13.34
CA PRO A 117 19.41 -14.89 -14.03
C PRO A 117 18.26 -14.50 -13.10
N GLY A 118 17.08 -14.27 -13.67
CA GLY A 118 15.80 -14.18 -12.97
C GLY A 118 14.70 -14.78 -13.82
N LEU A 119 13.63 -15.27 -13.19
CA LEU A 119 12.53 -15.93 -13.88
C LEU A 119 11.27 -15.07 -13.81
N MET A 120 10.51 -15.04 -14.90
CA MET A 120 9.20 -14.39 -14.96
C MET A 120 8.18 -15.36 -15.53
N LEU A 121 6.95 -15.28 -15.02
CA LEU A 121 5.78 -15.93 -15.59
C LEU A 121 4.82 -14.89 -16.11
N ILE A 122 4.49 -14.98 -17.39
CA ILE A 122 3.55 -14.07 -18.05
C ILE A 122 2.38 -14.83 -18.67
N LYS A 123 1.26 -14.15 -18.83
CA LYS A 123 0.09 -14.61 -19.57
C LYS A 123 -0.62 -13.43 -20.18
N ASN A 124 -0.86 -13.46 -21.50
CA ASN A 124 -1.53 -12.40 -22.24
C ASN A 124 -0.95 -11.01 -21.91
N GLY A 125 0.37 -10.87 -21.99
CA GLY A 125 1.11 -9.64 -21.70
C GLY A 125 1.10 -9.19 -20.22
N THR A 126 0.47 -9.95 -19.35
CA THR A 126 0.42 -9.65 -17.91
C THR A 126 1.44 -10.48 -17.15
N ILE A 127 2.25 -9.82 -16.34
CA ILE A 127 3.19 -10.49 -15.45
C ILE A 127 2.42 -11.06 -14.26
N LEU A 128 2.45 -12.38 -14.11
CA LEU A 128 1.82 -13.09 -12.99
C LEU A 128 2.77 -13.18 -11.79
N ASN A 129 4.01 -13.58 -12.05
CA ASN A 129 5.04 -13.72 -11.03
C ASN A 129 6.42 -13.33 -11.56
N LYS A 130 7.30 -12.95 -10.63
CA LYS A 130 8.75 -12.74 -10.86
C LYS A 130 9.51 -13.33 -9.70
N TRP A 131 10.61 -13.99 -10.01
CA TRP A 131 11.52 -14.61 -9.05
C TRP A 131 12.94 -14.16 -9.32
N SER A 132 13.70 -13.94 -8.27
CA SER A 132 15.15 -13.87 -8.35
C SER A 132 15.71 -15.28 -8.50
N ASP A 133 16.98 -15.39 -8.81
CA ASP A 133 17.72 -16.66 -8.85
C ASP A 133 17.64 -17.46 -7.53
N GLU A 134 17.60 -16.76 -6.39
CA GLU A 134 17.47 -17.39 -5.06
C GLU A 134 16.05 -17.88 -4.73
N ASP A 135 15.03 -17.33 -5.39
CA ASP A 135 13.59 -17.57 -5.09
C ASP A 135 12.89 -18.42 -6.16
N ILE A 136 13.64 -19.06 -7.06
CA ILE A 136 13.09 -19.90 -8.13
C ILE A 136 12.25 -21.04 -7.51
N PRO A 137 10.99 -21.24 -7.98
CA PRO A 137 10.14 -22.29 -7.44
C PRO A 137 10.69 -23.67 -7.72
N ASP A 138 10.62 -24.56 -6.74
CA ASP A 138 11.02 -25.95 -6.84
C ASP A 138 9.87 -26.86 -7.35
N GLU A 139 10.19 -28.13 -7.60
CA GLU A 139 9.22 -29.15 -8.05
C GLU A 139 8.02 -29.33 -7.12
N TYR A 140 8.18 -29.09 -5.80
CA TYR A 140 7.10 -29.23 -4.81
C TYR A 140 6.01 -28.18 -4.98
N VAL A 141 6.31 -27.08 -5.64
CA VAL A 141 5.33 -26.02 -5.95
C VAL A 141 4.65 -26.27 -7.29
N LEU A 142 5.32 -26.96 -8.22
CA LEU A 142 4.84 -27.27 -9.58
C LEU A 142 4.12 -28.64 -9.65
N THR A 143 3.18 -28.86 -8.72
CA THR A 143 2.52 -30.17 -8.55
C THR A 143 1.38 -30.45 -9.51
N ASP A 144 0.85 -29.45 -10.20
CA ASP A 144 -0.28 -29.54 -11.13
C ASP A 144 -0.15 -28.43 -12.19
N LYS A 145 -1.09 -28.32 -13.10
CA LYS A 145 -1.15 -27.26 -14.11
C LYS A 145 -1.19 -25.89 -13.47
N LEU A 146 -0.57 -24.88 -14.12
CA LEU A 146 -0.54 -23.49 -13.61
C LEU A 146 -1.92 -22.90 -13.35
N GLU A 147 -2.95 -23.35 -14.10
CA GLU A 147 -4.34 -22.93 -13.86
C GLU A 147 -4.87 -23.32 -12.48
N ASN A 148 -4.38 -24.41 -11.91
CA ASN A 148 -4.87 -25.01 -10.67
C ASN A 148 -4.04 -24.61 -9.45
N ILE A 149 -2.85 -24.08 -9.66
CA ILE A 149 -1.93 -23.68 -8.56
C ILE A 149 -1.86 -22.16 -8.41
N PRO A 150 -1.56 -21.65 -7.21
CA PRO A 150 -1.48 -20.20 -6.95
C PRO A 150 -0.46 -19.46 -7.82
N LEU A 151 0.56 -20.17 -8.32
CA LEU A 151 1.61 -19.59 -9.16
C LEU A 151 1.06 -19.05 -10.48
N GLY A 152 0.12 -19.74 -11.10
CA GLY A 152 -0.49 -19.36 -12.37
C GLY A 152 -1.64 -18.38 -12.22
N GLN A 153 -2.02 -18.02 -11.00
CA GLN A 153 -3.07 -17.06 -10.74
C GLN A 153 -2.48 -15.68 -10.47
N GLN A 154 -3.08 -14.67 -11.08
CA GLN A 154 -2.72 -13.29 -10.76
C GLN A 154 -2.97 -13.06 -9.26
N LYS A 155 -1.94 -12.77 -8.49
CA LYS A 155 -2.08 -12.30 -7.12
C LYS A 155 -2.86 -10.98 -7.17
N MET A 156 -4.18 -11.06 -7.07
CA MET A 156 -4.95 -9.92 -6.62
C MET A 156 -4.60 -9.74 -5.14
N GLU A 157 -3.49 -9.07 -4.86
CA GLU A 157 -3.32 -8.48 -3.54
C GLU A 157 -4.52 -7.56 -3.36
N SER A 158 -5.49 -8.03 -2.59
CA SER A 158 -6.58 -7.17 -2.17
C SER A 158 -5.95 -6.18 -1.18
N ASP A 159 -5.47 -5.06 -1.69
CA ASP A 159 -4.98 -3.91 -0.89
C ASP A 159 -6.02 -3.41 0.13
N VAL A 160 -7.24 -3.95 0.07
CA VAL A 160 -8.35 -3.63 0.97
C VAL A 160 -7.94 -3.80 2.44
N HIS A 161 -7.21 -4.86 2.79
CA HIS A 161 -6.72 -5.06 4.16
C HIS A 161 -5.63 -4.03 4.51
N THR A 162 -4.68 -3.78 3.63
CA THR A 162 -3.61 -2.81 3.84
C THR A 162 -4.17 -1.39 3.90
N VAL A 163 -5.07 -1.03 2.99
CA VAL A 163 -5.80 0.25 3.01
C VAL A 163 -6.61 0.37 4.30
N GLY A 164 -7.31 -0.69 4.74
CA GLY A 164 -8.05 -0.73 6.00
C GLY A 164 -7.15 -0.48 7.22
N TYR A 165 -5.97 -1.10 7.28
CA TYR A 165 -4.99 -0.85 8.35
C TYR A 165 -4.46 0.57 8.37
N VAL A 166 -4.15 1.16 7.21
CA VAL A 166 -3.69 2.55 7.10
C VAL A 166 -4.79 3.50 7.58
N PHE A 167 -6.04 3.30 7.15
CA PHE A 167 -7.18 4.10 7.62
C PHE A 167 -7.39 3.96 9.13
N LEU A 168 -7.30 2.76 9.68
CA LEU A 168 -7.46 2.52 11.11
C LEU A 168 -6.37 3.26 11.92
N TRP A 169 -5.14 3.27 11.42
CA TRP A 169 -4.00 3.93 12.05
C TRP A 169 -4.14 5.44 12.10
N PHE A 170 -4.82 6.05 11.11
CA PHE A 170 -5.11 7.48 11.09
C PHE A 170 -6.38 7.84 11.86
N ILE A 171 -7.43 7.03 11.75
CA ILE A 171 -8.74 7.34 12.34
C ILE A 171 -8.71 7.19 13.87
N ILE A 172 -8.02 6.18 14.41
CA ILE A 172 -7.99 5.95 15.87
C ILE A 172 -7.40 7.15 16.62
N PRO A 173 -6.21 7.70 16.30
CA PRO A 173 -5.69 8.86 17.01
C PRO A 173 -6.56 10.11 16.81
N LEU A 174 -7.16 10.28 15.63
CA LEU A 174 -8.08 11.39 15.37
C LEU A 174 -9.32 11.33 16.27
N LEU A 175 -9.94 10.16 16.40
CA LEU A 175 -11.09 9.94 17.29
C LEU A 175 -10.71 10.10 18.77
N LEU A 176 -9.49 9.71 19.15
CA LEU A 176 -8.97 9.94 20.51
C LEU A 176 -8.86 11.42 20.81
N VAL A 177 -8.29 12.22 19.93
CA VAL A 177 -8.17 13.67 20.08
C VAL A 177 -9.54 14.33 20.19
N LEU A 178 -10.47 13.99 19.28
CA LEU A 178 -11.85 14.49 19.32
C LEU A 178 -12.57 14.06 20.61
N GLY A 179 -12.40 12.81 21.04
CA GLY A 179 -12.98 12.31 22.28
C GLY A 179 -12.47 13.05 23.53
N VAL A 180 -11.16 13.32 23.59
CA VAL A 180 -10.56 14.11 24.67
C VAL A 180 -11.08 15.52 24.68
N ASP A 181 -11.20 16.15 23.51
CA ASP A 181 -11.71 17.52 23.41
C ASP A 181 -13.16 17.62 23.90
N VAL A 182 -14.02 16.71 23.47
CA VAL A 182 -15.43 16.61 23.95
C VAL A 182 -15.50 16.40 25.47
N LEU A 183 -14.61 15.54 26.03
CA LEU A 183 -14.57 15.30 27.46
C LEU A 183 -14.09 16.53 28.24
N VAL A 184 -13.12 17.26 27.74
CA VAL A 184 -12.61 18.49 28.35
C VAL A 184 -13.69 19.58 28.32
N VAL A 185 -14.35 19.76 27.20
CA VAL A 185 -15.47 20.74 27.07
C VAL A 185 -16.57 20.39 28.06
N ARG A 186 -17.04 19.14 28.10
CA ARG A 186 -18.08 18.69 29.06
C ARG A 186 -17.66 18.88 30.52
N ARG A 187 -16.37 18.64 30.84
CA ARG A 187 -15.85 18.89 32.20
C ARG A 187 -15.83 20.37 32.54
N ARG A 188 -15.47 21.24 31.61
CA ARG A 188 -15.49 22.70 31.80
C ARG A 188 -16.91 23.21 32.01
N GLU A 189 -17.87 22.75 31.22
CA GLU A 189 -19.28 23.11 31.38
C GLU A 189 -19.86 22.68 32.76
N ARG A 190 -19.56 21.43 33.17
CA ARG A 190 -19.98 20.94 34.50
C ARG A 190 -19.39 21.77 35.65
N LYS A 191 -18.12 22.22 35.50
CA LYS A 191 -17.50 23.09 36.50
C LYS A 191 -18.14 24.51 36.51
N SER A 192 -18.43 25.07 35.36
CA SER A 192 -19.07 26.38 35.25
C SER A 192 -20.50 26.39 35.84
N VAL A 193 -21.27 25.34 35.58
CA VAL A 193 -22.63 25.19 36.17
C VAL A 193 -22.56 25.03 37.69
N LYS A 194 -21.56 24.25 38.20
CA LYS A 194 -21.39 24.14 39.67
C LYS A 194 -20.98 25.46 40.32
N ARG A 195 -20.13 26.27 39.69
CA ARG A 195 -19.76 27.60 40.18
C ARG A 195 -20.95 28.53 40.22
N LYS A 196 -21.73 28.59 39.14
CA LYS A 196 -22.96 29.42 39.13
C LYS A 196 -23.93 29.02 40.23
N ARG A 197 -24.16 27.71 40.44
CA ARG A 197 -25.04 27.25 41.54
C ARG A 197 -24.53 27.64 42.92
N GLN A 198 -23.19 27.63 43.14
CA GLN A 198 -22.61 28.08 44.40
C GLN A 198 -22.73 29.59 44.60
N GLU A 199 -22.52 30.39 43.56
CA GLU A 199 -22.71 31.83 43.59
C GLU A 199 -24.19 32.21 43.86
N ASP A 200 -25.11 31.51 43.21
CA ASP A 200 -26.55 31.73 43.42
C ASP A 200 -26.99 31.34 44.84
N ALA A 201 -26.45 30.24 45.37
CA ALA A 201 -26.71 29.81 46.76
C ALA A 201 -26.14 30.80 47.77
N LEU A 202 -24.92 31.33 47.54
CA LEU A 202 -24.32 32.35 48.42
C LEU A 202 -25.17 33.64 48.42
N LYS A 203 -25.56 34.11 47.26
CA LYS A 203 -26.45 35.31 47.14
C LYS A 203 -27.80 35.09 47.82
N ALA A 204 -28.37 33.86 47.72
CA ALA A 204 -29.62 33.56 48.41
C ALA A 204 -29.46 33.59 49.95
N THR A 205 -28.34 33.12 50.47
CA THR A 205 -28.02 33.11 51.89
C THR A 205 -27.83 34.58 52.39
N GLU A 206 -27.10 35.41 51.62
CA GLU A 206 -26.87 36.80 51.94
C GLU A 206 -28.17 37.64 51.95
N VAL A 207 -29.07 37.39 51.00
CA VAL A 207 -30.43 37.99 50.97
C VAL A 207 -31.26 37.56 52.19
N GLN A 208 -31.11 36.28 52.61
CA GLN A 208 -31.83 35.75 53.78
C GLN A 208 -31.35 36.39 55.08
N GLU A 209 -30.01 36.54 55.24
CA GLU A 209 -29.42 37.24 56.42
C GLU A 209 -29.83 38.71 56.49
N LEU A 210 -29.90 39.41 55.33
CA LEU A 210 -30.38 40.78 55.26
C LEU A 210 -31.86 40.90 55.61
N THR A 211 -32.70 39.98 55.21
CA THR A 211 -34.16 39.98 55.55
C THR A 211 -34.36 39.64 57.03
N ASP A 212 -33.57 38.71 57.61
CA ASP A 212 -33.65 38.37 59.03
C ASP A 212 -33.18 39.53 59.92
N SER A 213 -32.16 40.27 59.43
CA SER A 213 -31.63 41.45 60.16
C SER A 213 -32.64 42.62 60.16
N ALA A 214 -33.44 42.76 59.09
CA ALA A 214 -34.46 43.78 58.96
C ALA A 214 -35.75 43.47 59.77
N GLN A 215 -35.96 42.21 60.19
CA GLN A 215 -37.18 41.81 60.95
C GLN A 215 -36.92 41.72 62.48
N LYS A 216 -35.77 42.13 63.01
CA LYS A 216 -35.52 42.16 64.43
C LYS A 216 -36.27 43.27 65.05
N PRO A 217 -37.26 43.07 65.96
CA PRO A 217 -38.04 44.15 66.60
C PRO A 217 -37.11 44.95 67.52
N THR A 218 -37.13 46.26 67.36
CA THR A 218 -36.58 47.19 68.34
C THR A 218 -37.51 47.30 69.53
N ASP A 219 -37.33 46.42 70.48
CA ASP A 219 -37.86 46.59 71.83
C ASP A 219 -37.07 47.69 72.55
N ASN A 220 -37.52 48.94 72.36
CA ASN A 220 -37.22 50.04 73.20
C ASN A 220 -38.52 50.66 73.67
N ALA A 221 -39.07 50.10 74.75
CA ALA A 221 -40.13 50.78 75.51
C ALA A 221 -39.48 51.72 76.53
N PRO A 222 -39.92 52.95 76.67
CA PRO A 222 -39.35 53.93 77.59
C PRO A 222 -39.81 53.69 79.00
N MET A 223 -38.92 53.87 79.98
CA MET A 223 -39.20 54.03 81.38
C MET A 223 -40.19 55.22 81.64
N SER A 224 -41.28 54.92 82.26
CA SER A 224 -42.05 55.89 82.96
C SER A 224 -41.75 55.85 84.48
N VAL A 225 -41.19 56.90 84.87
CA VAL A 225 -41.10 57.32 86.29
C VAL A 225 -42.48 57.60 86.73
N ASP A 226 -42.99 57.08 87.81
CA ASP A 226 -43.90 57.78 88.66
C ASP A 226 -43.72 57.45 90.11
N ASN A 227 -43.86 58.46 90.74
CA ASN A 227 -43.59 58.89 92.12
C ASN A 227 -44.80 58.73 92.97
N SER A 228 -44.61 58.58 94.21
CA SER A 228 -45.38 59.05 95.34
C SER A 228 -46.10 58.02 96.21
N ASN A 229 -45.63 58.03 97.29
CA ASN A 229 -46.23 58.44 98.55
C ASN A 229 -47.41 57.62 99.05
N GLY A 230 -47.22 57.05 100.17
CA GLY A 230 -47.93 57.58 101.33
C GLY A 230 -48.71 56.60 102.15
N VAL A 231 -48.21 56.50 103.30
CA VAL A 231 -48.90 56.55 104.60
C VAL A 231 -49.68 55.32 105.10
N LYS A 232 -49.18 54.91 106.14
CA LYS A 232 -49.69 54.09 107.26
C LYS A 232 -51.11 54.42 107.71
N PRO A 233 -51.73 53.68 108.58
CA PRO A 233 -51.15 52.94 109.74
C PRO A 233 -51.18 51.40 109.62
#